data_9e21ec22fdaa29b1bfd2cec89fbd5e6d
#
_entry.id   9e21ec22fdaa29b1bfd2cec89fbd5e6d
#
_cell.length_a   1.000
_cell.length_b   1.000
_cell.length_c   1.000
_cell.angle_alpha   90.00
_cell.angle_beta   90.00
_cell.angle_gamma   90.00
#
_symmetry.space_group_name_H-M   'P 1'
#
loop_
_entity.id
_entity.type
_entity.pdbx_description
1 polymer ?
#
loop_
_entity_poly.entity_id
_entity_poly.type
_entity_poly.pdbx_seq_one_letter_code
_entity_poly.pdbx_strand_id
1 'polypeptide(L)'
;MLENGKIVTGKQSVLMSAAAAAVLNCIKVLAKLPDELHLISPNVIEPIIGLKGNTLNMKHTMLSLNEILLALAVSAASNDVVAYAMSKLSQLKGCEAHCTHMVGQEDESALLKLRINLTCGPHFPSKDLFYQ
;
A
#
# COMPACT_ATOMS: atom_id res chain seq x y z
N MET A 1 -11.80 4.00 -1.52
CA MET A 1 -12.45 5.33 -1.46
C MET A 1 -12.30 5.89 -0.06
N LEU A 2 -11.86 7.11 0.02
CA LEU A 2 -11.73 7.79 1.31
C LEU A 2 -13.10 8.25 1.81
N GLU A 3 -13.17 8.57 3.12
CA GLU A 3 -14.45 8.95 3.73
C GLU A 3 -15.10 10.16 3.06
N ASN A 4 -14.29 11.08 2.54
CA ASN A 4 -14.82 12.26 1.86
C ASN A 4 -15.30 11.96 0.42
N GLY A 5 -15.32 10.71 0.03
CA GLY A 5 -15.77 10.30 -1.29
C GLY A 5 -14.70 10.33 -2.37
N LYS A 6 -13.50 10.80 -2.03
CA LYS A 6 -12.42 10.88 -3.01
C LYS A 6 -11.89 9.48 -3.33
N ILE A 7 -11.72 9.20 -4.62
CA ILE A 7 -11.18 7.92 -5.07
C ILE A 7 -9.69 8.07 -5.29
N VAL A 8 -8.91 7.19 -4.65
CA VAL A 8 -7.47 7.15 -4.78
C VAL A 8 -7.09 5.78 -5.31
N THR A 9 -6.19 5.74 -6.28
CA THR A 9 -5.79 4.49 -6.92
C THR A 9 -4.34 4.17 -6.60
N GLY A 10 -4.01 2.88 -6.70
CA GLY A 10 -2.64 2.40 -6.60
C GLY A 10 -2.39 1.36 -7.67
N LYS A 11 -1.18 1.35 -8.19
CA LYS A 11 -0.80 0.46 -9.27
C LYS A 11 0.46 -0.32 -8.88
N GLN A 12 0.43 -1.62 -9.15
CA GLN A 12 1.59 -2.45 -8.90
C GLN A 12 2.76 -2.02 -9.76
N SER A 13 3.95 -2.05 -9.18
CA SER A 13 5.18 -1.72 -9.88
C SER A 13 6.27 -2.69 -9.45
N VAL A 14 7.49 -2.51 -9.99
CA VAL A 14 8.62 -3.33 -9.56
C VAL A 14 9.03 -3.00 -8.12
N LEU A 15 8.61 -1.87 -7.59
CA LEU A 15 8.99 -1.43 -6.25
C LEU A 15 8.03 -1.93 -5.18
N MET A 16 6.74 -1.94 -5.47
CA MET A 16 5.76 -2.28 -4.43
C MET A 16 4.46 -2.79 -5.03
N SER A 17 3.67 -3.47 -4.21
CA SER A 17 2.38 -3.99 -4.61
C SER A 17 1.37 -2.86 -4.81
N ALA A 18 0.28 -3.17 -5.50
CA ALA A 18 -0.78 -2.19 -5.74
C ALA A 18 -1.40 -1.71 -4.43
N ALA A 19 -1.57 -2.61 -3.46
CA ALA A 19 -2.11 -2.23 -2.16
C ALA A 19 -1.20 -1.24 -1.44
N ALA A 20 0.11 -1.48 -1.48
CA ALA A 20 1.08 -0.58 -0.87
C ALA A 20 1.04 0.79 -1.53
N ALA A 21 1.00 0.82 -2.87
CA ALA A 21 0.92 2.08 -3.61
C ALA A 21 -0.36 2.84 -3.28
N ALA A 22 -1.48 2.13 -3.19
CA ALA A 22 -2.76 2.77 -2.89
C ALA A 22 -2.76 3.39 -1.49
N VAL A 23 -2.24 2.68 -0.49
CA VAL A 23 -2.19 3.21 0.87
C VAL A 23 -1.29 4.44 0.94
N LEU A 24 -0.11 4.40 0.31
CA LEU A 24 0.77 5.56 0.28
C LEU A 24 0.10 6.76 -0.39
N ASN A 25 -0.58 6.52 -1.50
CA ASN A 25 -1.28 7.59 -2.21
C ASN A 25 -2.42 8.16 -1.36
N CYS A 26 -3.12 7.31 -0.61
CA CYS A 26 -4.18 7.77 0.27
C CYS A 26 -3.66 8.69 1.37
N ILE A 27 -2.57 8.31 2.04
CA ILE A 27 -2.05 9.16 3.12
C ILE A 27 -1.45 10.46 2.58
N LYS A 28 -0.91 10.44 1.35
CA LYS A 28 -0.46 11.68 0.72
C LYS A 28 -1.62 12.63 0.46
N VAL A 29 -2.75 12.11 -0.04
CA VAL A 29 -3.94 12.91 -0.27
C VAL A 29 -4.46 13.47 1.04
N LEU A 30 -4.55 12.65 2.08
CA LEU A 30 -5.04 13.10 3.39
C LEU A 30 -4.11 14.12 4.03
N ALA A 31 -2.82 14.01 3.79
CA ALA A 31 -1.84 14.98 4.29
C ALA A 31 -1.68 16.19 3.37
N LYS A 32 -2.39 16.21 2.25
CA LYS A 32 -2.35 17.29 1.24
C LYS A 32 -0.95 17.49 0.68
N LEU A 33 -0.29 16.38 0.39
CA LEU A 33 1.05 16.38 -0.20
C LEU A 33 0.96 16.17 -1.71
N PRO A 34 1.91 16.71 -2.49
CA PRO A 34 1.88 16.53 -3.94
C PRO A 34 2.18 15.08 -4.33
N ASP A 35 1.63 14.66 -5.47
CA ASP A 35 1.80 13.30 -5.97
C ASP A 35 3.27 12.95 -6.25
N GLU A 36 4.04 13.95 -6.66
CA GLU A 36 5.45 13.74 -7.02
C GLU A 36 6.31 13.46 -5.80
N LEU A 37 5.84 13.77 -4.60
CA LEU A 37 6.62 13.57 -3.39
C LEU A 37 6.73 12.09 -3.06
N HIS A 38 7.94 11.62 -2.88
CA HIS A 38 8.20 10.26 -2.45
C HIS A 38 8.26 10.21 -0.93
N LEU A 39 7.28 9.55 -0.31
CA LEU A 39 7.31 9.36 1.14
C LEU A 39 8.43 8.44 1.57
N ILE A 40 8.78 7.49 0.71
CA ILE A 40 9.87 6.56 0.96
C ILE A 40 10.86 6.72 -0.20
N SER A 41 12.09 7.11 0.15
CA SER A 41 13.13 7.31 -0.85
C SER A 41 13.47 5.99 -1.55
N PRO A 42 13.75 6.01 -2.86
CA PRO A 42 14.28 4.83 -3.54
C PRO A 42 15.54 4.29 -2.86
N ASN A 43 16.32 5.15 -2.20
CA ASN A 43 17.50 4.72 -1.45
C ASN A 43 17.16 3.83 -0.27
N VAL A 44 15.91 3.85 0.20
CA VAL A 44 15.44 2.94 1.25
C VAL A 44 14.88 1.67 0.63
N ILE A 45 14.15 1.80 -0.48
CA ILE A 45 13.46 0.67 -1.10
C ILE A 45 14.44 -0.29 -1.79
N GLU A 46 15.41 0.25 -2.52
CA GLU A 46 16.31 -0.58 -3.33
C GLU A 46 17.13 -1.58 -2.52
N PRO A 47 17.71 -1.21 -1.36
CA PRO A 47 18.40 -2.20 -0.55
C PRO A 47 17.50 -3.32 -0.05
N ILE A 48 16.23 -3.01 0.22
CA ILE A 48 15.26 -4.04 0.66
C ILE A 48 14.99 -5.02 -0.47
N ILE A 49 14.80 -4.50 -1.68
CA ILE A 49 14.60 -5.33 -2.87
C ILE A 49 15.84 -6.21 -3.11
N GLY A 50 17.02 -5.62 -2.96
CA GLY A 50 18.26 -6.37 -3.11
C GLY A 50 18.39 -7.50 -2.09
N LEU A 51 18.03 -7.22 -0.84
CA LEU A 51 18.04 -8.25 0.21
C LEU A 51 17.08 -9.39 -0.14
N LYS A 52 15.88 -9.06 -0.57
CA LYS A 52 14.87 -10.07 -0.90
C LYS A 52 15.31 -10.93 -2.07
N GLY A 53 15.88 -10.31 -3.11
CA GLY A 53 16.27 -11.04 -4.32
C GLY A 53 17.59 -11.77 -4.20
N ASN A 54 18.60 -11.11 -3.64
CA ASN A 54 19.97 -11.64 -3.67
C ASN A 54 20.31 -12.49 -2.46
N THR A 55 19.87 -12.07 -1.26
CA THR A 55 20.22 -12.77 -0.03
C THR A 55 19.18 -13.82 0.34
N LEU A 56 17.90 -13.45 0.24
CA LEU A 56 16.81 -14.34 0.64
C LEU A 56 16.27 -15.17 -0.50
N ASN A 57 16.72 -14.90 -1.74
CA ASN A 57 16.29 -15.64 -2.94
C ASN A 57 14.77 -15.69 -3.09
N MET A 58 14.09 -14.61 -2.73
CA MET A 58 12.65 -14.57 -2.87
C MET A 58 12.26 -14.38 -4.33
N LYS A 59 11.19 -15.06 -4.73
CA LYS A 59 10.72 -15.04 -6.11
C LYS A 59 10.17 -13.67 -6.49
N HIS A 60 9.47 -13.02 -5.56
CA HIS A 60 8.91 -11.69 -5.77
C HIS A 60 9.63 -10.71 -4.87
N THR A 61 10.22 -9.70 -5.47
CA THR A 61 11.04 -8.73 -4.73
C THR A 61 10.30 -7.43 -4.43
N MET A 62 9.17 -7.17 -5.08
CA MET A 62 8.40 -5.96 -4.77
C MET A 62 7.96 -5.98 -3.30
N LEU A 63 7.88 -4.79 -2.71
CA LEU A 63 7.52 -4.68 -1.30
C LEU A 63 6.00 -4.81 -1.12
N SER A 64 5.61 -5.64 -0.16
CA SER A 64 4.21 -5.76 0.24
C SER A 64 3.81 -4.55 1.08
N LEU A 65 2.51 -4.40 1.33
CA LEU A 65 2.02 -3.32 2.17
C LEU A 65 2.69 -3.33 3.55
N ASN A 66 2.84 -4.52 4.14
CA ASN A 66 3.47 -4.66 5.44
C ASN A 66 4.91 -4.12 5.41
N GLU A 67 5.66 -4.49 4.39
CA GLU A 67 7.05 -4.05 4.23
C GLU A 67 7.13 -2.54 3.98
N ILE A 68 6.19 -2.01 3.21
CA ILE A 68 6.13 -0.57 2.96
C ILE A 68 5.81 0.20 4.25
N LEU A 69 4.92 -0.32 5.09
CA LEU A 69 4.61 0.33 6.35
C LEU A 69 5.83 0.37 7.28
N LEU A 70 6.63 -0.71 7.28
CA LEU A 70 7.88 -0.73 8.06
C LEU A 70 8.88 0.29 7.52
N ALA A 71 9.03 0.36 6.20
CA ALA A 71 9.92 1.34 5.58
C ALA A 71 9.45 2.77 5.86
N LEU A 72 8.14 2.97 5.86
CA LEU A 72 7.53 4.28 6.16
C LEU A 72 7.87 4.70 7.59
N ALA A 73 7.76 3.78 8.54
CA ALA A 73 8.07 4.07 9.93
C ALA A 73 9.54 4.45 10.11
N VAL A 74 10.43 3.75 9.42
CA VAL A 74 11.86 4.06 9.46
C VAL A 74 12.11 5.45 8.89
N SER A 75 11.48 5.77 7.77
CA SER A 75 11.64 7.07 7.13
C SER A 75 11.07 8.19 8.00
N ALA A 76 9.97 7.93 8.69
CA ALA A 76 9.33 8.92 9.55
C ALA A 76 10.22 9.32 10.74
N ALA A 77 11.10 8.43 11.15
CA ALA A 77 11.98 8.69 12.30
C ALA A 77 12.91 9.88 12.06
N SER A 78 13.23 10.18 10.79
CA SER A 78 14.14 11.25 10.45
C SER A 78 13.52 12.31 9.53
N ASN A 79 12.21 12.24 9.28
CA ASN A 79 11.56 13.17 8.36
C ASN A 79 10.16 13.51 8.88
N ASP A 80 9.98 14.78 9.28
CA ASP A 80 8.72 15.22 9.88
C ASP A 80 7.55 15.18 8.89
N VAL A 81 7.80 15.41 7.62
CA VAL A 81 6.75 15.35 6.60
C VAL A 81 6.24 13.92 6.48
N VAL A 82 7.15 12.95 6.47
CA VAL A 82 6.77 11.54 6.41
C VAL A 82 6.03 11.14 7.69
N ALA A 83 6.49 11.61 8.85
CA ALA A 83 5.80 11.35 10.11
C ALA A 83 4.38 11.89 10.10
N TYR A 84 4.19 13.09 9.55
CA TYR A 84 2.86 13.67 9.44
C TYR A 84 1.96 12.84 8.52
N ALA A 85 2.49 12.43 7.36
CA ALA A 85 1.72 11.59 6.45
C ALA A 85 1.37 10.25 7.11
N MET A 86 2.30 9.66 7.84
CA MET A 86 2.07 8.40 8.53
C MET A 86 0.95 8.51 9.57
N SER A 87 0.81 9.68 10.20
CA SER A 87 -0.26 9.90 11.17
C SER A 87 -1.65 9.80 10.54
N LYS A 88 -1.75 9.88 9.21
CA LYS A 88 -3.03 9.78 8.51
C LYS A 88 -3.49 8.34 8.32
N LEU A 89 -2.65 7.35 8.65
CA LEU A 89 -3.05 5.95 8.51
C LEU A 89 -4.31 5.63 9.32
N SER A 90 -4.48 6.24 10.48
CA SER A 90 -5.66 6.00 11.31
C SER A 90 -6.96 6.47 10.65
N GLN A 91 -6.87 7.37 9.69
CA GLN A 91 -8.04 7.87 8.97
C GLN A 91 -8.50 6.92 7.87
N LEU A 92 -7.74 5.87 7.59
CA LEU A 92 -8.14 4.87 6.60
C LEU A 92 -9.11 3.85 7.18
N LYS A 93 -9.30 3.84 8.49
CA LYS A 93 -10.26 2.93 9.14
C LYS A 93 -11.64 3.17 8.58
N GLY A 94 -12.28 2.10 8.12
CA GLY A 94 -13.62 2.19 7.55
C GLY A 94 -13.67 2.56 6.08
N CYS A 95 -12.52 2.91 5.47
CA CYS A 95 -12.48 3.17 4.05
C CYS A 95 -12.68 1.89 3.27
N GLU A 96 -13.14 2.03 2.02
CA GLU A 96 -13.35 0.89 1.16
C GLU A 96 -12.27 0.83 0.08
N ALA A 97 -11.77 -0.36 -0.15
CA ALA A 97 -10.81 -0.63 -1.21
C ALA A 97 -11.37 -1.69 -2.14
N HIS A 98 -11.15 -1.51 -3.42
CA HIS A 98 -11.57 -2.48 -4.43
C HIS A 98 -10.36 -2.83 -5.29
N CYS A 99 -10.13 -4.12 -5.50
CA CYS A 99 -9.05 -4.59 -6.36
C CYS A 99 -9.63 -5.32 -7.57
N THR A 100 -8.96 -5.17 -8.70
CA THR A 100 -9.35 -5.84 -9.94
C THR A 100 -8.62 -7.17 -10.13
N HIS A 101 -7.61 -7.41 -9.31
CA HIS A 101 -6.83 -8.65 -9.30
C HIS A 101 -6.79 -9.18 -7.88
N MET A 102 -6.42 -10.43 -7.73
CA MET A 102 -6.27 -10.99 -6.39
C MET A 102 -5.16 -10.28 -5.63
N VAL A 103 -5.47 -9.92 -4.39
CA VAL A 103 -4.50 -9.32 -3.48
C VAL A 103 -3.76 -10.44 -2.78
N GLY A 104 -2.45 -10.31 -2.61
CA GLY A 104 -1.66 -11.29 -1.89
C GLY A 104 -2.13 -11.40 -0.44
N GLN A 105 -1.91 -12.56 0.15
CA GLN A 105 -2.36 -12.83 1.52
C GLN A 105 -1.77 -11.85 2.53
N GLU A 106 -0.51 -11.48 2.35
CA GLU A 106 0.14 -10.51 3.22
C GLU A 106 -0.54 -9.14 3.14
N ASP A 107 -0.85 -8.69 1.92
CA ASP A 107 -1.49 -7.40 1.72
C ASP A 107 -2.90 -7.40 2.27
N GLU A 108 -3.63 -8.49 2.06
CA GLU A 108 -4.98 -8.63 2.59
C GLU A 108 -4.97 -8.54 4.12
N SER A 109 -4.04 -9.25 4.76
CA SER A 109 -3.90 -9.22 6.20
C SER A 109 -3.59 -7.81 6.72
N ALA A 110 -2.69 -7.10 6.03
CA ALA A 110 -2.33 -5.74 6.43
C ALA A 110 -3.50 -4.78 6.26
N LEU A 111 -4.28 -4.91 5.18
CA LEU A 111 -5.45 -4.07 4.98
C LEU A 111 -6.49 -4.32 6.07
N LEU A 112 -6.68 -5.58 6.47
CA LEU A 112 -7.58 -5.90 7.57
C LEU A 112 -7.13 -5.26 8.88
N LYS A 113 -5.85 -5.27 9.15
CA LYS A 113 -5.31 -4.66 10.36
C LYS A 113 -5.48 -3.14 10.37
N LEU A 114 -5.47 -2.53 9.21
CA LEU A 114 -5.77 -1.10 9.06
C LEU A 114 -7.27 -0.82 9.09
N ARG A 115 -8.08 -1.87 9.15
CA ARG A 115 -9.54 -1.78 9.15
C ARG A 115 -10.10 -1.17 7.87
N ILE A 116 -9.45 -1.48 6.77
CA ILE A 116 -9.92 -1.13 5.45
C ILE A 116 -10.78 -2.27 4.93
N ASN A 117 -11.97 -1.95 4.43
CA ASN A 117 -12.87 -2.95 3.87
C ASN A 117 -12.44 -3.25 2.43
N LEU A 118 -12.00 -4.47 2.20
CA LEU A 118 -11.50 -4.88 0.89
C LEU A 118 -12.52 -5.73 0.14
N THR A 119 -12.78 -5.37 -1.11
CA THR A 119 -13.55 -6.20 -2.02
C THR A 119 -12.70 -6.45 -3.27
N CYS A 120 -12.74 -7.69 -3.77
CA CYS A 120 -12.06 -8.03 -5.01
C CYS A 120 -13.08 -8.24 -6.10
N GLY A 121 -12.85 -7.61 -7.24
CA GLY A 121 -13.73 -7.76 -8.38
C GLY A 121 -13.65 -9.16 -8.94
N PRO A 122 -14.78 -9.77 -9.31
CA PRO A 122 -14.74 -11.02 -10.02
C PRO A 122 -14.22 -10.77 -11.42
N HIS A 123 -13.61 -11.70 -11.87
CA HIS A 123 -13.24 -11.66 -13.25
C HIS A 123 -13.72 -12.87 -13.93
N PHE A 124 -14.20 -12.94 -13.07
CA PHE A 124 -14.52 -13.54 -13.22
C PHE A 124 -15.25 -13.99 -13.49
N PRO A 125 -15.54 -14.28 -13.81
CA PRO A 125 -16.27 -14.59 -13.86
C PRO A 125 -16.78 -15.38 -13.52
N SER A 126 -16.81 -15.69 -12.83
CA SER A 126 -17.17 -16.00 -12.35
C SER A 126 -17.43 -16.45 -11.59
N LYS A 127 -17.45 -16.64 -11.10
CA LYS A 127 -17.48 -16.64 -10.29
C LYS A 127 -17.88 -16.31 -9.68
N ASP A 128 -17.80 -16.45 -9.55
CA ASP A 128 -18.03 -15.78 -8.96
C ASP A 128 -18.33 -15.52 -8.42
N LEU A 129 -18.42 -15.70 -8.22
CA LEU A 129 -18.50 -15.12 -7.73
C LEU A 129 -18.46 -14.78 -6.92
N PHE A 130 -18.12 -14.65 -6.59
CA PHE A 130 -17.80 -14.05 -5.89
C PHE A 130 -17.80 -13.36 -5.50
N TYR A 131 -17.81 -13.18 -5.40
CA TYR A 131 -17.52 -12.25 -5.12
C TYR A 131 -17.91 -11.55 -5.27
N GLN A 132 -18.00 -11.36 -5.41
CA GLN A 132 -18.00 -10.60 -5.67
C GLN A 132 -18.30 -10.22 -5.46
#